data_22ecc2f652dfd8dfa960eb0d64e3f8ef
#
_entry.id   22ecc2f652dfd8dfa960eb0d64e3f8ef
#
_cell.length_a   1.000
_cell.length_b   1.000
_cell.length_c   1.000
_cell.angle_alpha   90.00
_cell.angle_beta   90.00
_cell.angle_gamma   90.00
#
_symmetry.space_group_name_H-M   'P 1'
#
loop_
_entity.id
_entity.type
_entity.pdbx_description
1 polymer ?
#
loop_
_entity_poly.entity_id
_entity_poly.type
_entity_poly.pdbx_seq_one_letter_code
_entity_poly.pdbx_strand_id
1 'polypeptide(L)'
;MKKIALAALASLLLAPGCLAAEAVTEWRYHVYQGDTLWSIATLHLKDVSYIPALQRLNRISNAHAILTGRDIRIPLEWMKQRPGRPVVMAVTGNGSLKRHNGSRPLVEKQELEAGDIIETAENAVIIIRYEDGSVSEIGPKSRLTIRQTTHYPSTQATSNDIRLERGSIDSRITRNPLMPNRYDIQTPSAVTAVRGTQFRVRVDDPAESGTEVLEGKVEVRQDGRPVNVSAGYGVMMRQGRGDSGVESLPAAPDLAGLPAGSAFPGVQFAWPAVPRATAYAYSLQGESGQYASSETTVPRAVVRVSDNGRYLLTVRGKLPSGLNGYPSVHAFSVHAFPPPPFIVEPMNGIMAAGNQVSLNLGATDGQRWLVEFSRDRAFAAPVLRQQMDRDHASITLPQTGIWFWRAAQLDAGGVAGPFGEHRQLEAGAGFRARLNDVRMAVRARAHPVDGASYALTLSRPGQEVVYRAVASQPVWVLPKTLPSGPYRARIDIDAPDYHEVEQQEIQILG
;
A
#
# COMPACT_ATOMS: atom_id res chain seq x y z
N MET A 1 -46.62 -36.79 -69.39
CA MET A 1 -45.62 -36.05 -70.17
C MET A 1 -44.48 -35.70 -69.24
N LYS A 2 -43.34 -36.09 -69.54
CA LYS A 2 -42.02 -36.14 -68.93
C LYS A 2 -41.82 -35.57 -67.52
N LYS A 3 -41.57 -36.46 -66.52
CA LYS A 3 -41.03 -36.22 -65.23
C LYS A 3 -39.51 -36.03 -65.34
N ILE A 4 -38.95 -34.94 -64.85
CA ILE A 4 -37.52 -34.74 -64.68
C ILE A 4 -37.23 -34.88 -63.21
N ALA A 5 -36.46 -35.91 -62.84
CA ALA A 5 -35.95 -36.12 -61.49
C ALA A 5 -34.70 -35.26 -61.29
N LEU A 6 -34.70 -34.47 -60.22
CA LEU A 6 -33.54 -33.65 -59.77
C LEU A 6 -32.80 -34.47 -58.70
N ALA A 7 -31.61 -34.95 -59.03
CA ALA A 7 -30.70 -35.57 -58.03
C ALA A 7 -29.99 -34.51 -57.25
N ALA A 8 -30.19 -34.47 -55.90
CA ALA A 8 -29.47 -33.65 -55.01
C ALA A 8 -28.14 -34.31 -54.66
N LEU A 9 -27.05 -33.71 -55.10
CA LEU A 9 -25.68 -34.08 -54.76
C LEU A 9 -25.35 -33.45 -53.36
N ALA A 10 -25.34 -34.23 -52.29
CA ALA A 10 -24.93 -33.83 -50.98
C ALA A 10 -23.41 -33.77 -50.94
N SER A 11 -22.84 -32.56 -51.04
CA SER A 11 -21.41 -32.31 -50.81
C SER A 11 -21.14 -32.33 -49.31
N LEU A 12 -20.48 -33.38 -48.84
CA LEU A 12 -19.95 -33.50 -47.48
C LEU A 12 -18.76 -32.57 -47.35
N LEU A 13 -18.96 -31.37 -46.78
CA LEU A 13 -17.89 -30.48 -46.38
C LEU A 13 -17.21 -31.09 -45.16
N LEU A 14 -16.06 -31.74 -45.35
CA LEU A 14 -15.10 -32.00 -44.27
C LEU A 14 -14.61 -30.63 -43.75
N ALA A 15 -15.02 -30.26 -42.56
CA ALA A 15 -14.41 -29.20 -41.83
C ALA A 15 -12.92 -29.56 -41.58
N PRO A 16 -11.97 -28.66 -41.87
CA PRO A 16 -10.58 -28.90 -41.51
C PRO A 16 -10.52 -28.98 -39.97
N GLY A 17 -10.15 -30.16 -39.47
CA GLY A 17 -9.89 -30.35 -38.04
C GLY A 17 -8.91 -29.30 -37.58
N CYS A 18 -9.33 -28.52 -36.59
CA CYS A 18 -8.50 -27.59 -35.88
C CYS A 18 -7.39 -28.41 -35.22
N LEU A 19 -6.19 -28.42 -35.83
CA LEU A 19 -4.97 -28.94 -35.21
C LEU A 19 -4.68 -28.00 -34.03
N ALA A 20 -5.14 -28.39 -32.85
CA ALA A 20 -4.70 -27.81 -31.61
C ALA A 20 -3.17 -27.86 -31.59
N ALA A 21 -2.53 -26.72 -31.49
CA ALA A 21 -1.08 -26.65 -31.38
C ALA A 21 -0.66 -27.53 -30.20
N GLU A 22 0.07 -28.63 -30.52
CA GLU A 22 0.53 -29.58 -29.52
C GLU A 22 1.32 -28.83 -28.42
N ALA A 23 0.79 -28.86 -27.23
CA ALA A 23 1.53 -28.52 -26.02
C ALA A 23 2.81 -29.36 -26.05
N VAL A 24 3.96 -28.74 -25.67
CA VAL A 24 5.23 -29.47 -25.54
C VAL A 24 5.02 -30.63 -24.60
N THR A 25 4.86 -31.79 -25.18
CA THR A 25 4.56 -33.07 -24.49
C THR A 25 5.82 -33.85 -24.17
N GLU A 26 6.99 -33.34 -24.55
CA GLU A 26 8.28 -34.00 -24.42
C GLU A 26 9.35 -33.17 -23.73
N TRP A 27 10.11 -33.80 -22.86
CA TRP A 27 11.36 -33.28 -22.33
C TRP A 27 12.51 -33.70 -23.21
N ARG A 28 13.43 -32.78 -23.56
CA ARG A 28 14.71 -33.08 -24.22
C ARG A 28 15.78 -33.30 -23.16
N TYR A 29 16.12 -34.56 -22.95
CA TYR A 29 17.17 -34.97 -22.03
C TYR A 29 18.52 -34.99 -22.71
N HIS A 30 19.50 -34.26 -22.20
CA HIS A 30 20.87 -34.31 -22.68
C HIS A 30 21.59 -35.51 -22.08
N VAL A 31 22.12 -36.42 -22.94
CA VAL A 31 22.78 -37.65 -22.52
C VAL A 31 24.19 -37.36 -22.01
N TYR A 32 24.45 -37.75 -20.76
CA TYR A 32 25.73 -37.62 -20.13
C TYR A 32 26.58 -38.89 -20.29
N GLN A 33 27.90 -38.77 -20.01
CA GLN A 33 28.79 -39.90 -20.04
C GLN A 33 28.39 -40.96 -19.01
N GLY A 34 28.25 -42.21 -19.46
CA GLY A 34 27.81 -43.33 -18.61
C GLY A 34 26.29 -43.58 -18.59
N ASP A 35 25.50 -42.75 -19.28
CA ASP A 35 24.05 -42.96 -19.37
C ASP A 35 23.74 -44.17 -20.23
N THR A 36 22.70 -44.88 -19.80
CA THR A 36 22.01 -45.94 -20.55
C THR A 36 20.53 -45.65 -20.57
N LEU A 37 19.76 -46.23 -21.52
CA LEU A 37 18.30 -46.09 -21.45
C LEU A 37 17.74 -46.69 -20.17
N TRP A 38 18.41 -47.67 -19.57
CA TRP A 38 17.99 -48.24 -18.30
C TRP A 38 18.17 -47.24 -17.13
N SER A 39 19.36 -46.62 -17.03
CA SER A 39 19.60 -45.62 -15.96
C SER A 39 18.66 -44.42 -16.07
N ILE A 40 18.44 -43.93 -17.30
CA ILE A 40 17.49 -42.83 -17.57
C ILE A 40 16.06 -43.23 -17.21
N ALA A 41 15.61 -44.43 -17.63
CA ALA A 41 14.27 -44.89 -17.32
C ALA A 41 14.07 -45.12 -15.81
N THR A 42 15.05 -45.73 -15.13
CA THR A 42 15.01 -45.95 -13.69
C THR A 42 14.92 -44.64 -12.91
N LEU A 43 15.64 -43.61 -13.33
CA LEU A 43 15.65 -42.31 -12.66
C LEU A 43 14.40 -41.46 -12.94
N HIS A 44 13.99 -41.39 -14.21
CA HIS A 44 13.03 -40.39 -14.66
C HIS A 44 11.65 -40.95 -15.02
N LEU A 45 11.52 -42.23 -15.45
CA LEU A 45 10.25 -42.76 -15.93
C LEU A 45 9.44 -43.45 -14.83
N LYS A 46 8.11 -43.49 -14.98
CA LYS A 46 7.16 -44.20 -14.11
C LYS A 46 7.48 -45.69 -14.05
N ASP A 47 7.90 -46.27 -15.20
CA ASP A 47 8.21 -47.67 -15.30
C ASP A 47 9.29 -47.89 -16.37
N VAL A 48 10.17 -48.86 -16.13
CA VAL A 48 11.22 -49.27 -17.08
C VAL A 48 10.66 -49.95 -18.33
N SER A 49 9.43 -50.42 -18.33
CA SER A 49 8.73 -50.99 -19.48
C SER A 49 8.56 -49.99 -20.65
N TYR A 50 8.76 -48.67 -20.38
CA TYR A 50 8.81 -47.66 -21.45
C TYR A 50 10.10 -47.68 -22.26
N ILE A 51 11.17 -48.42 -21.86
CA ILE A 51 12.44 -48.45 -22.58
C ILE A 51 12.31 -48.81 -24.06
N PRO A 52 11.55 -49.86 -24.49
CA PRO A 52 11.39 -50.16 -25.89
C PRO A 52 10.68 -49.06 -26.70
N ALA A 53 9.72 -48.38 -26.07
CA ALA A 53 9.03 -47.23 -26.67
C ALA A 53 9.95 -46.02 -26.79
N LEU A 54 10.74 -45.73 -25.73
CA LEU A 54 11.74 -44.66 -25.72
C LEU A 54 12.82 -44.85 -26.78
N GLN A 55 13.27 -46.10 -26.93
CA GLN A 55 14.23 -46.54 -27.94
C GLN A 55 13.70 -46.28 -29.37
N ARG A 56 12.48 -46.70 -29.67
CA ARG A 56 11.81 -46.43 -30.95
C ARG A 56 11.63 -44.95 -31.23
N LEU A 57 11.10 -44.20 -30.23
CA LEU A 57 10.84 -42.75 -30.35
C LEU A 57 12.11 -41.99 -30.75
N ASN A 58 13.25 -42.41 -30.19
CA ASN A 58 14.54 -41.72 -30.36
C ASN A 58 15.46 -42.40 -31.41
N ARG A 59 14.99 -43.45 -32.08
CA ARG A 59 15.79 -44.24 -33.09
C ARG A 59 17.15 -44.65 -32.51
N ILE A 60 17.13 -45.22 -31.29
CA ILE A 60 18.35 -45.74 -30.63
C ILE A 60 18.50 -47.22 -30.95
N SER A 61 19.59 -47.58 -31.57
CA SER A 61 19.88 -48.98 -31.96
C SER A 61 20.34 -49.83 -30.78
N ASN A 62 21.11 -49.27 -29.86
CA ASN A 62 21.62 -49.96 -28.67
C ASN A 62 21.19 -49.23 -27.38
N ALA A 63 20.36 -49.91 -26.60
CA ALA A 63 19.86 -49.34 -25.33
C ALA A 63 20.92 -49.22 -24.23
N HIS A 64 22.02 -49.99 -24.34
CA HIS A 64 23.13 -50.00 -23.37
C HIS A 64 24.26 -49.01 -23.73
N ALA A 65 24.24 -48.44 -24.93
CA ALA A 65 25.27 -47.53 -25.41
C ALA A 65 24.64 -46.37 -26.17
N ILE A 66 24.35 -45.31 -25.49
CA ILE A 66 23.80 -44.07 -26.06
C ILE A 66 24.96 -43.10 -26.29
N LEU A 67 24.98 -42.40 -27.41
CA LEU A 67 25.99 -41.38 -27.67
C LEU A 67 25.89 -40.22 -26.67
N THR A 68 26.95 -39.99 -25.92
CA THR A 68 27.08 -38.80 -25.05
C THR A 68 26.95 -37.53 -25.87
N GLY A 69 26.26 -36.51 -25.30
CA GLY A 69 25.99 -35.24 -25.96
C GLY A 69 24.77 -35.25 -26.89
N ARG A 70 24.11 -36.41 -27.09
CA ARG A 70 22.88 -36.49 -27.85
C ARG A 70 21.72 -36.09 -26.98
N ASP A 71 20.72 -35.36 -27.57
CA ASP A 71 19.44 -35.13 -26.93
C ASP A 71 18.47 -36.26 -27.25
N ILE A 72 17.82 -36.82 -26.25
CA ILE A 72 16.72 -37.78 -26.40
C ILE A 72 15.40 -37.14 -25.96
N ARG A 73 14.33 -37.46 -26.66
CA ARG A 73 12.96 -36.99 -26.37
C ARG A 73 12.31 -37.97 -25.40
N ILE A 74 11.80 -37.44 -24.30
CA ILE A 74 11.08 -38.20 -23.27
C ILE A 74 9.69 -37.58 -23.10
N PRO A 75 8.61 -38.31 -23.44
CA PRO A 75 7.25 -37.83 -23.19
C PRO A 75 7.03 -37.53 -21.69
N LEU A 76 6.48 -36.37 -21.36
CA LEU A 76 6.22 -35.98 -20.00
C LEU A 76 5.25 -36.91 -19.28
N GLU A 77 4.30 -37.51 -20.01
CA GLU A 77 3.35 -38.49 -19.48
C GLU A 77 4.03 -39.78 -18.97
N TRP A 78 5.21 -40.15 -19.53
CA TRP A 78 5.98 -41.31 -19.08
C TRP A 78 6.85 -41.01 -17.84
N MET A 79 7.07 -39.73 -17.51
CA MET A 79 7.93 -39.34 -16.41
C MET A 79 7.27 -39.60 -15.04
N LYS A 80 8.09 -39.87 -14.04
CA LYS A 80 7.69 -39.85 -12.63
C LYS A 80 7.11 -38.47 -12.31
N GLN A 81 5.89 -38.43 -11.87
CA GLN A 81 5.20 -37.18 -11.54
C GLN A 81 4.22 -37.39 -10.39
N ARG A 82 3.94 -36.36 -9.65
CA ARG A 82 2.90 -36.32 -8.64
C ARG A 82 2.14 -35.00 -8.70
N PRO A 83 0.96 -34.92 -8.11
CA PRO A 83 0.29 -33.63 -7.92
C PRO A 83 1.23 -32.65 -7.22
N GLY A 84 1.34 -31.44 -7.75
CA GLY A 84 2.05 -30.36 -7.11
C GLY A 84 1.26 -29.82 -5.91
N ARG A 85 1.95 -29.21 -4.93
CA ARG A 85 1.36 -28.61 -3.74
C ARG A 85 1.92 -27.21 -3.53
N PRO A 86 1.47 -26.21 -4.29
CA PRO A 86 1.84 -24.84 -4.03
C PRO A 86 1.42 -24.43 -2.61
N VAL A 87 2.18 -23.54 -2.00
CA VAL A 87 1.94 -23.11 -0.61
C VAL A 87 1.73 -21.61 -0.56
N VAL A 88 0.71 -21.17 0.18
CA VAL A 88 0.47 -19.77 0.50
C VAL A 88 1.56 -19.28 1.44
N MET A 89 2.35 -18.30 0.99
CA MET A 89 3.46 -17.73 1.76
C MET A 89 3.03 -16.55 2.62
N ALA A 90 2.13 -15.74 2.09
CA ALA A 90 1.62 -14.55 2.79
C ALA A 90 0.19 -14.26 2.33
N VAL A 91 -0.61 -13.75 3.25
CA VAL A 91 -1.95 -13.23 3.02
C VAL A 91 -2.02 -11.84 3.62
N THR A 92 -2.17 -10.83 2.76
CA THR A 92 -2.45 -9.46 3.17
C THR A 92 -3.92 -9.16 2.84
N GLY A 93 -4.68 -8.67 3.80
CA GLY A 93 -6.12 -8.43 3.63
C GLY A 93 -6.96 -9.71 3.58
N ASN A 94 -8.12 -9.64 2.93
CA ASN A 94 -9.11 -10.72 2.94
C ASN A 94 -9.03 -11.56 1.66
N GLY A 95 -8.57 -12.79 1.79
CA GLY A 95 -8.58 -13.81 0.75
C GLY A 95 -9.43 -15.02 1.12
N SER A 96 -10.04 -15.67 0.14
CA SER A 96 -10.80 -16.92 0.35
C SER A 96 -10.37 -18.02 -0.60
N LEU A 97 -10.43 -19.24 -0.08
CA LEU A 97 -10.22 -20.48 -0.81
C LEU A 97 -11.55 -21.22 -0.93
N LYS A 98 -11.97 -21.50 -2.18
CA LYS A 98 -13.16 -22.31 -2.46
C LYS A 98 -12.74 -23.69 -2.93
N ARG A 99 -13.32 -24.72 -2.31
CA ARG A 99 -13.23 -26.14 -2.67
C ARG A 99 -14.64 -26.75 -2.76
N HIS A 100 -14.73 -28.01 -3.16
CA HIS A 100 -16.00 -28.73 -3.19
C HIS A 100 -16.80 -28.62 -1.89
N ASN A 101 -16.11 -28.52 -0.74
CA ASN A 101 -16.70 -28.48 0.60
C ASN A 101 -17.08 -27.05 1.06
N GLY A 102 -17.04 -26.06 0.18
CA GLY A 102 -17.39 -24.67 0.51
C GLY A 102 -16.23 -23.68 0.41
N SER A 103 -16.46 -22.49 0.95
CA SER A 103 -15.49 -21.39 0.97
C SER A 103 -14.99 -21.17 2.40
N ARG A 104 -13.68 -20.93 2.55
CA ARG A 104 -13.03 -20.61 3.83
C ARG A 104 -12.00 -19.50 3.65
N PRO A 105 -11.65 -18.75 4.70
CA PRO A 105 -10.54 -17.80 4.63
C PRO A 105 -9.23 -18.49 4.22
N LEU A 106 -8.46 -17.83 3.41
CA LEU A 106 -7.11 -18.26 3.05
C LEU A 106 -6.16 -17.88 4.19
N VAL A 107 -5.25 -18.79 4.52
CA VAL A 107 -4.27 -18.60 5.59
C VAL A 107 -2.85 -18.93 5.11
N GLU A 108 -1.86 -18.37 5.76
CA GLU A 108 -0.45 -18.70 5.49
C GLU A 108 -0.17 -20.19 5.72
N LYS A 109 0.80 -20.72 4.99
CA LYS A 109 1.20 -22.13 4.97
C LYS A 109 0.10 -23.09 4.50
N GLN A 110 -1.01 -22.57 3.96
CA GLN A 110 -2.05 -23.38 3.34
C GLN A 110 -1.49 -24.04 2.07
N GLU A 111 -1.55 -25.37 1.99
CA GLU A 111 -1.30 -26.09 0.74
C GLU A 111 -2.49 -25.93 -0.21
N LEU A 112 -2.17 -25.76 -1.47
CA LEU A 112 -3.12 -25.61 -2.58
C LEU A 112 -3.04 -26.84 -3.50
N GLU A 113 -4.15 -27.15 -4.17
CA GLU A 113 -4.25 -28.30 -5.07
C GLU A 113 -5.05 -27.96 -6.32
N ALA A 114 -5.01 -28.85 -7.30
CA ALA A 114 -5.83 -28.72 -8.51
C ALA A 114 -7.32 -28.67 -8.15
N GLY A 115 -8.05 -27.76 -8.76
CA GLY A 115 -9.46 -27.47 -8.47
C GLY A 115 -9.69 -26.35 -7.46
N ASP A 116 -8.66 -25.88 -6.74
CA ASP A 116 -8.78 -24.77 -5.83
C ASP A 116 -9.08 -23.47 -6.55
N ILE A 117 -10.04 -22.70 -6.00
CA ILE A 117 -10.37 -21.36 -6.47
C ILE A 117 -9.98 -20.36 -5.38
N ILE A 118 -9.16 -19.40 -5.76
CA ILE A 118 -8.69 -18.32 -4.88
C ILE A 118 -9.40 -17.04 -5.29
N GLU A 119 -9.99 -16.34 -4.32
CA GLU A 119 -10.58 -15.02 -4.49
C GLU A 119 -9.97 -14.04 -3.52
N THR A 120 -9.61 -12.84 -4.02
CA THR A 120 -9.06 -11.75 -3.24
C THR A 120 -10.04 -10.58 -3.19
N ALA A 121 -10.14 -9.93 -2.02
CA ALA A 121 -10.88 -8.69 -1.84
C ALA A 121 -10.13 -7.50 -2.47
N GLU A 122 -10.73 -6.30 -2.41
CA GLU A 122 -10.15 -5.05 -2.93
C GLU A 122 -8.82 -4.66 -2.29
N ASN A 123 -8.65 -5.01 -1.02
CA ASN A 123 -7.46 -4.69 -0.21
C ASN A 123 -6.61 -5.94 0.09
N ALA A 124 -6.65 -6.94 -0.78
CA ALA A 124 -5.97 -8.20 -0.52
C ALA A 124 -4.93 -8.52 -1.58
N VAL A 125 -3.81 -9.06 -1.12
CA VAL A 125 -2.73 -9.64 -1.93
C VAL A 125 -2.33 -10.97 -1.33
N ILE A 126 -2.13 -11.99 -2.18
CA ILE A 126 -1.75 -13.34 -1.77
C ILE A 126 -0.49 -13.72 -2.51
N ILE A 127 0.50 -14.22 -1.78
CA ILE A 127 1.75 -14.73 -2.35
C ILE A 127 1.74 -16.27 -2.26
N ILE A 128 1.92 -16.90 -3.41
CA ILE A 128 2.00 -18.36 -3.55
C ILE A 128 3.40 -18.72 -3.99
N ARG A 129 3.99 -19.75 -3.35
CA ARG A 129 5.25 -20.37 -3.76
C ARG A 129 4.99 -21.78 -4.26
N TYR A 130 5.57 -22.10 -5.39
CA TYR A 130 5.55 -23.43 -6.00
C TYR A 130 6.77 -24.24 -5.59
N GLU A 131 6.74 -25.55 -5.81
CA GLU A 131 7.78 -26.47 -5.35
C GLU A 131 9.13 -26.28 -6.08
N ASP A 132 9.12 -25.69 -7.28
CA ASP A 132 10.33 -25.31 -8.03
C ASP A 132 10.95 -23.97 -7.56
N GLY A 133 10.39 -23.38 -6.50
CA GLY A 133 10.80 -22.07 -5.98
C GLY A 133 10.21 -20.87 -6.72
N SER A 134 9.39 -21.09 -7.76
CA SER A 134 8.64 -20.03 -8.42
C SER A 134 7.66 -19.37 -7.47
N VAL A 135 7.41 -18.06 -7.67
CA VAL A 135 6.51 -17.28 -6.82
C VAL A 135 5.50 -16.54 -7.70
N SER A 136 4.25 -16.54 -7.28
CA SER A 136 3.19 -15.74 -7.86
C SER A 136 2.54 -14.85 -6.80
N GLU A 137 2.40 -13.57 -7.11
CA GLU A 137 1.61 -12.61 -6.35
C GLU A 137 0.24 -12.44 -7.04
N ILE A 138 -0.83 -12.72 -6.31
CA ILE A 138 -2.20 -12.53 -6.75
C ILE A 138 -2.68 -11.18 -6.23
N GLY A 139 -2.97 -10.26 -7.13
CA GLY A 139 -3.41 -8.91 -6.79
C GLY A 139 -4.84 -8.84 -6.27
N PRO A 140 -5.31 -7.63 -5.93
CA PRO A 140 -6.67 -7.41 -5.46
C PRO A 140 -7.74 -7.71 -6.51
N LYS A 141 -8.98 -7.95 -6.04
CA LYS A 141 -10.17 -8.22 -6.87
C LYS A 141 -9.99 -9.39 -7.85
N SER A 142 -9.05 -10.31 -7.56
CA SER A 142 -8.74 -11.43 -8.42
C SER A 142 -9.64 -12.63 -8.15
N ARG A 143 -9.89 -13.41 -9.22
CA ARG A 143 -10.43 -14.77 -9.16
C ARG A 143 -9.57 -15.66 -10.02
N LEU A 144 -8.98 -16.66 -9.39
CA LEU A 144 -8.00 -17.56 -9.98
C LEU A 144 -8.36 -19.00 -9.64
N THR A 145 -8.28 -19.90 -10.63
CA THR A 145 -8.46 -21.34 -10.45
C THR A 145 -7.16 -22.07 -10.78
N ILE A 146 -6.66 -22.89 -9.88
CA ILE A 146 -5.57 -23.84 -10.16
C ILE A 146 -6.17 -25.02 -10.90
N ARG A 147 -6.03 -25.07 -12.22
CA ARG A 147 -6.59 -26.15 -13.03
C ARG A 147 -5.81 -27.44 -12.91
N GLN A 148 -4.48 -27.30 -12.93
CA GLN A 148 -3.55 -28.41 -12.79
C GLN A 148 -2.25 -27.90 -12.17
N THR A 149 -1.66 -28.71 -11.32
CA THR A 149 -0.30 -28.53 -10.82
C THR A 149 0.37 -29.89 -10.71
N THR A 150 1.53 -30.00 -11.32
CA THR A 150 2.32 -31.23 -11.42
C THR A 150 3.75 -30.97 -11.04
N HIS A 151 4.31 -31.85 -10.22
CA HIS A 151 5.72 -31.85 -9.85
C HIS A 151 6.44 -33.07 -10.39
N TYR A 152 7.65 -32.90 -10.94
CA TYR A 152 8.52 -33.93 -11.48
C TYR A 152 9.70 -34.13 -10.52
N PRO A 153 9.65 -35.12 -9.59
CA PRO A 153 10.63 -35.25 -8.50
C PRO A 153 12.07 -35.41 -8.98
N SER A 154 12.28 -36.11 -10.10
CA SER A 154 13.64 -36.38 -10.63
C SER A 154 14.33 -35.14 -11.22
N THR A 155 13.60 -34.12 -11.58
CA THR A 155 14.12 -32.88 -12.16
C THR A 155 13.82 -31.65 -11.32
N GLN A 156 12.99 -31.80 -10.28
CA GLN A 156 12.45 -30.70 -9.46
C GLN A 156 11.67 -29.66 -10.31
N ALA A 157 11.28 -30.01 -11.52
CA ALA A 157 10.47 -29.13 -12.38
C ALA A 157 8.99 -29.18 -11.98
N THR A 158 8.26 -28.13 -12.34
CA THR A 158 6.81 -28.04 -12.19
C THR A 158 6.13 -27.73 -13.52
N SER A 159 4.88 -28.18 -13.65
CA SER A 159 3.97 -27.77 -14.70
C SER A 159 2.66 -27.31 -14.08
N ASN A 160 2.32 -26.04 -14.29
CA ASN A 160 1.15 -25.41 -13.68
C ASN A 160 0.25 -24.81 -14.75
N ASP A 161 -1.03 -25.15 -14.70
CA ASP A 161 -2.10 -24.57 -15.53
C ASP A 161 -3.05 -23.80 -14.61
N ILE A 162 -3.11 -22.49 -14.81
CA ILE A 162 -3.84 -21.55 -13.97
C ILE A 162 -4.85 -20.81 -14.85
N ARG A 163 -6.07 -20.67 -14.37
CA ARG A 163 -7.10 -19.84 -15.02
C ARG A 163 -7.30 -18.57 -14.20
N LEU A 164 -6.99 -17.43 -14.79
CA LEU A 164 -7.26 -16.10 -14.25
C LEU A 164 -8.54 -15.57 -14.90
N GLU A 165 -9.62 -15.46 -14.15
CA GLU A 165 -10.92 -14.97 -14.65
C GLU A 165 -11.03 -13.44 -14.56
N ARG A 166 -10.44 -12.84 -13.54
CA ARG A 166 -10.35 -11.39 -13.29
C ARG A 166 -9.21 -11.06 -12.35
N GLY A 167 -8.78 -9.80 -12.33
CA GLY A 167 -7.72 -9.30 -11.48
C GLY A 167 -6.34 -9.49 -12.09
N SER A 168 -5.32 -9.76 -11.29
CA SER A 168 -3.93 -9.83 -11.75
C SER A 168 -3.13 -10.90 -11.05
N ILE A 169 -2.15 -11.43 -11.78
CA ILE A 169 -1.10 -12.32 -11.27
C ILE A 169 0.25 -11.80 -11.77
N ASP A 170 1.17 -11.55 -10.84
CA ASP A 170 2.58 -11.20 -11.10
C ASP A 170 3.44 -12.41 -10.72
N SER A 171 4.18 -12.98 -11.67
CA SER A 171 4.88 -14.24 -11.47
C SER A 171 6.35 -14.12 -11.81
N ARG A 172 7.17 -14.69 -10.93
CA ARG A 172 8.59 -14.94 -11.19
C ARG A 172 8.82 -16.43 -11.23
N ILE A 173 9.10 -16.96 -12.44
CA ILE A 173 9.30 -18.37 -12.68
C ILE A 173 10.80 -18.70 -12.62
N THR A 174 11.15 -19.60 -11.73
CA THR A 174 12.52 -20.07 -11.56
C THR A 174 12.98 -20.85 -12.80
N ARG A 175 14.19 -20.59 -13.29
CA ARG A 175 14.79 -21.38 -14.35
C ARG A 175 15.29 -22.69 -13.78
N ASN A 176 14.85 -23.79 -14.39
CA ASN A 176 15.35 -25.12 -14.07
C ASN A 176 16.28 -25.57 -15.21
N PRO A 177 17.59 -25.87 -14.93
CA PRO A 177 18.54 -26.22 -15.98
C PRO A 177 18.33 -27.63 -16.55
N LEU A 178 17.71 -28.53 -15.78
CA LEU A 178 17.47 -29.92 -16.21
C LEU A 178 16.25 -30.03 -17.10
N MET A 179 15.14 -29.44 -16.68
CA MET A 179 13.85 -29.48 -17.38
C MET A 179 13.15 -28.14 -17.16
N PRO A 180 12.82 -27.42 -18.23
CA PRO A 180 12.14 -26.12 -18.07
C PRO A 180 10.83 -26.27 -17.34
N ASN A 181 10.62 -25.41 -16.32
CA ASN A 181 9.33 -25.24 -15.68
C ASN A 181 8.30 -24.73 -16.70
N ARG A 182 7.07 -25.20 -16.59
CA ARG A 182 5.97 -24.77 -17.44
C ARG A 182 4.91 -24.05 -16.64
N TYR A 183 4.54 -22.88 -17.13
CA TYR A 183 3.47 -22.07 -16.58
C TYR A 183 2.55 -21.61 -17.68
N ASP A 184 1.30 -22.05 -17.64
CA ASP A 184 0.25 -21.61 -18.54
C ASP A 184 -0.78 -20.82 -17.74
N ILE A 185 -0.99 -19.54 -18.10
CA ILE A 185 -2.05 -18.73 -17.52
C ILE A 185 -3.11 -18.52 -18.58
N GLN A 186 -4.29 -19.09 -18.36
CA GLN A 186 -5.45 -18.95 -19.21
C GLN A 186 -6.31 -17.79 -18.71
N THR A 187 -6.60 -16.86 -19.60
CA THR A 187 -7.57 -15.78 -19.39
C THR A 187 -8.78 -16.00 -20.31
N PRO A 188 -9.87 -15.26 -20.16
CA PRO A 188 -10.99 -15.33 -21.10
C PRO A 188 -10.62 -14.99 -22.53
N SER A 189 -9.57 -14.19 -22.77
CA SER A 189 -9.17 -13.69 -24.10
C SER A 189 -7.89 -14.32 -24.65
N ALA A 190 -7.06 -14.97 -23.85
CA ALA A 190 -5.77 -15.50 -24.30
C ALA A 190 -5.20 -16.59 -23.37
N VAL A 191 -4.17 -17.30 -23.87
CA VAL A 191 -3.32 -18.20 -23.07
C VAL A 191 -1.89 -17.68 -23.11
N THR A 192 -1.31 -17.45 -21.94
CA THR A 192 0.07 -17.02 -21.76
C THR A 192 0.93 -18.20 -21.31
N ALA A 193 1.84 -18.66 -22.19
CA ALA A 193 2.75 -19.78 -21.95
C ALA A 193 4.16 -19.26 -21.61
N VAL A 194 4.70 -19.70 -20.47
CA VAL A 194 5.90 -19.11 -19.86
C VAL A 194 6.95 -20.15 -19.48
N ARG A 195 8.23 -19.78 -19.66
CA ARG A 195 9.39 -20.62 -19.28
C ARG A 195 10.50 -19.77 -18.69
N GLY A 196 10.61 -19.71 -17.33
CA GLY A 196 11.72 -19.06 -16.65
C GLY A 196 11.80 -17.55 -16.86
N THR A 197 10.74 -16.82 -16.57
CA THR A 197 10.56 -15.39 -16.83
C THR A 197 9.96 -14.67 -15.63
N GLN A 198 10.10 -13.33 -15.59
CA GLN A 198 9.25 -12.48 -14.75
C GLN A 198 8.24 -11.75 -15.64
N PHE A 199 6.97 -11.94 -15.33
CA PHE A 199 5.88 -11.42 -16.15
C PHE A 199 4.63 -11.16 -15.31
N ARG A 200 3.70 -10.41 -15.87
CA ARG A 200 2.41 -10.10 -15.26
C ARG A 200 1.27 -10.33 -16.26
N VAL A 201 0.18 -10.93 -15.78
CA VAL A 201 -1.06 -11.07 -16.53
C VAL A 201 -2.18 -10.38 -15.77
N ARG A 202 -2.99 -9.60 -16.48
CA ARG A 202 -4.11 -8.87 -15.91
C ARG A 202 -5.37 -9.03 -16.75
N VAL A 203 -6.51 -9.12 -16.06
CA VAL A 203 -7.86 -9.17 -16.62
C VAL A 203 -8.71 -8.14 -15.87
N ASP A 204 -8.80 -6.93 -16.41
CA ASP A 204 -9.65 -5.87 -15.86
C ASP A 204 -11.09 -5.99 -16.41
N ASP A 205 -11.21 -6.43 -17.66
CA ASP A 205 -12.45 -6.74 -18.35
C ASP A 205 -12.38 -8.16 -18.90
N PRO A 206 -13.45 -9.00 -18.80
CA PRO A 206 -13.46 -10.35 -19.38
C PRO A 206 -13.15 -10.42 -20.87
N ALA A 207 -13.42 -9.34 -21.62
CA ALA A 207 -13.09 -9.25 -23.04
C ALA A 207 -11.62 -8.88 -23.32
N GLU A 208 -10.86 -8.44 -22.31
CA GLU A 208 -9.49 -7.94 -22.49
C GLU A 208 -8.53 -8.54 -21.46
N SER A 209 -7.34 -8.93 -21.89
CA SER A 209 -6.25 -9.30 -21.00
C SER A 209 -4.94 -8.69 -21.44
N GLY A 210 -4.18 -8.17 -20.48
CA GLY A 210 -2.83 -7.64 -20.66
C GLY A 210 -1.79 -8.64 -20.20
N THR A 211 -0.73 -8.83 -21.00
CA THR A 211 0.48 -9.56 -20.60
C THR A 211 1.68 -8.63 -20.73
N GLU A 212 2.42 -8.46 -19.64
CA GLU A 212 3.60 -7.60 -19.53
C GLU A 212 4.80 -8.47 -19.15
N VAL A 213 5.92 -8.37 -19.87
CA VAL A 213 7.12 -9.16 -19.63
C VAL A 213 8.23 -8.29 -19.11
N LEU A 214 8.69 -8.57 -17.89
CA LEU A 214 9.74 -7.82 -17.21
C LEU A 214 11.12 -8.46 -17.43
N GLU A 215 11.18 -9.80 -17.47
CA GLU A 215 12.40 -10.57 -17.76
C GLU A 215 12.07 -11.77 -18.63
N GLY A 216 12.97 -12.11 -19.58
CA GLY A 216 12.85 -13.28 -20.43
C GLY A 216 11.94 -13.08 -21.64
N LYS A 217 11.17 -14.12 -21.99
CA LYS A 217 10.27 -14.14 -23.14
C LYS A 217 9.06 -15.00 -22.85
N VAL A 218 7.90 -14.55 -23.32
CA VAL A 218 6.61 -15.20 -23.12
C VAL A 218 5.92 -15.37 -24.49
N GLU A 219 5.20 -16.45 -24.66
CA GLU A 219 4.34 -16.66 -25.80
C GLU A 219 2.88 -16.50 -25.37
N VAL A 220 2.17 -15.55 -25.99
CA VAL A 220 0.75 -15.30 -25.76
C VAL A 220 -0.03 -15.79 -26.99
N ARG A 221 -1.04 -16.64 -26.78
CA ARG A 221 -1.85 -17.23 -27.86
C ARG A 221 -3.29 -16.77 -27.75
N GLN A 222 -3.84 -16.34 -28.87
CA GLN A 222 -5.26 -16.09 -29.03
C GLN A 222 -5.74 -16.76 -30.31
N ASP A 223 -6.81 -17.55 -30.23
CA ASP A 223 -7.40 -18.26 -31.36
C ASP A 223 -6.36 -19.07 -32.18
N GLY A 224 -5.40 -19.70 -31.48
CA GLY A 224 -4.30 -20.47 -32.06
C GLY A 224 -3.15 -19.67 -32.66
N ARG A 225 -3.22 -18.32 -32.65
CA ARG A 225 -2.17 -17.45 -33.19
C ARG A 225 -1.21 -17.05 -32.07
N PRO A 226 0.09 -17.39 -32.16
CA PRO A 226 1.07 -17.03 -31.17
C PRO A 226 1.64 -15.62 -31.40
N VAL A 227 1.75 -14.85 -30.31
CA VAL A 227 2.47 -13.58 -30.24
C VAL A 227 3.61 -13.72 -29.24
N ASN A 228 4.83 -13.48 -29.68
CA ASN A 228 6.01 -13.53 -28.81
C ASN A 228 6.27 -12.17 -28.18
N VAL A 229 6.29 -12.12 -26.86
CA VAL A 229 6.55 -10.91 -26.08
C VAL A 229 7.87 -11.06 -25.33
N SER A 230 8.81 -10.16 -25.56
CA SER A 230 10.12 -10.15 -24.92
C SER A 230 10.14 -9.19 -23.72
N ALA A 231 11.18 -9.32 -22.88
CA ALA A 231 11.41 -8.40 -21.75
C ALA A 231 11.34 -6.93 -22.19
N GLY A 232 10.67 -6.11 -21.41
CA GLY A 232 10.43 -4.69 -21.69
C GLY A 232 9.23 -4.41 -22.59
N TYR A 233 8.48 -5.42 -22.96
CA TYR A 233 7.30 -5.28 -23.81
C TYR A 233 6.06 -5.91 -23.17
N GLY A 234 4.90 -5.52 -23.68
CA GLY A 234 3.61 -6.06 -23.32
C GLY A 234 2.67 -6.12 -24.52
N VAL A 235 1.58 -6.83 -24.36
CA VAL A 235 0.51 -6.96 -25.36
C VAL A 235 -0.85 -6.99 -24.67
N MET A 236 -1.83 -6.29 -25.26
CA MET A 236 -3.25 -6.41 -24.88
C MET A 236 -3.94 -7.33 -25.88
N MET A 237 -4.61 -8.35 -25.36
CA MET A 237 -5.44 -9.27 -26.15
C MET A 237 -6.91 -8.91 -25.95
N ARG A 238 -7.64 -8.74 -27.06
CA ARG A 238 -9.06 -8.39 -27.07
C ARG A 238 -9.88 -9.47 -27.75
N GLN A 239 -10.88 -9.98 -27.06
CA GLN A 239 -11.75 -11.01 -27.61
C GLN A 239 -12.41 -10.51 -28.91
N GLY A 240 -12.26 -11.29 -30.00
CA GLY A 240 -12.81 -10.96 -31.31
C GLY A 240 -12.14 -9.82 -32.09
N ARG A 241 -11.12 -9.16 -31.51
CA ARG A 241 -10.39 -8.07 -32.17
C ARG A 241 -8.90 -8.34 -32.38
N GLY A 242 -8.38 -9.44 -31.81
CA GLY A 242 -6.97 -9.78 -31.86
C GLY A 242 -6.11 -9.00 -30.86
N ASP A 243 -4.79 -8.91 -31.10
CA ASP A 243 -3.85 -8.19 -30.27
C ASP A 243 -3.80 -6.69 -30.61
N SER A 244 -3.32 -5.88 -29.67
CA SER A 244 -3.08 -4.44 -29.84
C SER A 244 -1.74 -4.14 -30.57
N GLY A 245 -0.99 -5.18 -30.95
CA GLY A 245 0.43 -5.08 -31.22
C GLY A 245 1.26 -5.13 -29.93
N VAL A 246 2.53 -5.49 -30.08
CA VAL A 246 3.48 -5.55 -28.97
C VAL A 246 4.02 -4.13 -28.72
N GLU A 247 3.80 -3.61 -27.50
CA GLU A 247 4.19 -2.26 -27.10
C GLU A 247 5.33 -2.30 -26.08
N SER A 248 6.28 -1.35 -26.18
CA SER A 248 7.32 -1.24 -25.14
C SER A 248 6.72 -0.66 -23.86
N LEU A 249 7.04 -1.26 -22.72
CA LEU A 249 6.57 -0.84 -21.40
C LEU A 249 7.22 0.47 -20.95
N PRO A 250 6.51 1.34 -20.21
CA PRO A 250 7.12 2.50 -19.56
C PRO A 250 8.25 2.11 -18.62
N ALA A 251 9.26 2.98 -18.53
CA ALA A 251 10.31 2.83 -17.54
C ALA A 251 9.76 2.93 -16.11
N ALA A 252 10.54 2.45 -15.15
CA ALA A 252 10.23 2.60 -13.73
C ALA A 252 10.21 4.09 -13.34
N PRO A 253 9.20 4.58 -12.58
CA PRO A 253 9.20 5.94 -12.06
C PRO A 253 10.40 6.20 -11.14
N ASP A 254 10.97 7.40 -11.20
CA ASP A 254 12.04 7.79 -10.27
C ASP A 254 11.43 8.22 -8.92
N LEU A 255 11.68 7.46 -7.86
CA LEU A 255 11.19 7.71 -6.50
C LEU A 255 12.31 8.10 -5.53
N ALA A 256 13.53 8.37 -5.99
CA ALA A 256 14.70 8.61 -5.15
C ALA A 256 14.55 9.85 -4.23
N GLY A 257 13.80 10.87 -4.70
CA GLY A 257 13.57 12.12 -3.94
C GLY A 257 12.39 12.10 -2.98
N LEU A 258 11.71 10.96 -2.79
CA LEU A 258 10.55 10.89 -1.93
C LEU A 258 10.92 10.89 -0.42
N PRO A 259 10.05 11.44 0.44
CA PRO A 259 10.32 11.51 1.87
C PRO A 259 10.39 10.11 2.49
N ALA A 260 11.44 9.84 3.29
CA ALA A 260 11.64 8.58 3.99
C ALA A 260 10.73 8.41 5.23
N GLY A 261 10.03 9.46 5.66
CA GLY A 261 9.14 9.40 6.81
C GLY A 261 8.10 10.49 6.83
N SER A 262 7.05 10.30 7.65
CA SER A 262 5.98 11.27 7.89
C SER A 262 5.51 11.23 9.34
N ALA A 263 5.23 12.40 9.89
CA ALA A 263 4.51 12.56 11.16
C ALA A 263 2.99 12.71 10.94
N PHE A 264 2.50 12.57 9.72
CA PHE A 264 1.10 12.71 9.38
C PHE A 264 0.57 11.43 8.72
N PRO A 265 -0.72 11.06 8.97
CA PRO A 265 -1.33 9.87 8.38
C PRO A 265 -1.60 10.01 6.89
N GLY A 266 -1.67 11.24 6.37
CA GLY A 266 -1.80 11.54 4.94
C GLY A 266 -0.46 11.95 4.37
N VAL A 267 0.17 11.06 3.57
CA VAL A 267 1.47 11.31 2.97
C VAL A 267 1.31 11.62 1.49
N GLN A 268 1.88 12.73 1.05
CA GLN A 268 1.88 13.12 -0.35
C GLN A 268 3.21 12.72 -0.99
N PHE A 269 3.12 12.09 -2.14
CA PHE A 269 4.25 11.71 -2.96
C PHE A 269 4.10 12.33 -4.35
N ALA A 270 5.19 12.83 -4.91
CA ALA A 270 5.24 13.33 -6.26
C ALA A 270 6.56 12.88 -6.90
N TRP A 271 6.50 12.42 -8.14
CA TRP A 271 7.62 11.91 -8.91
C TRP A 271 7.66 12.54 -10.29
N PRO A 272 8.81 12.51 -11.00
CA PRO A 272 8.90 12.97 -12.38
C PRO A 272 7.96 12.19 -13.31
N ALA A 273 7.38 12.87 -14.29
CA ALA A 273 6.54 12.22 -15.29
C ALA A 273 7.35 11.20 -16.10
N VAL A 274 6.80 9.98 -16.23
CA VAL A 274 7.41 8.91 -17.02
C VAL A 274 6.99 9.06 -18.49
N PRO A 275 7.93 9.04 -19.43
CA PRO A 275 7.62 9.13 -20.86
C PRO A 275 6.59 8.06 -21.29
N ARG A 276 5.62 8.45 -22.12
CA ARG A 276 4.52 7.61 -22.62
C ARG A 276 3.49 7.16 -21.59
N ALA A 277 3.72 7.32 -20.28
CA ALA A 277 2.72 7.04 -19.28
C ALA A 277 1.64 8.14 -19.28
N THR A 278 0.38 7.74 -19.36
CA THR A 278 -0.80 8.63 -19.27
C THR A 278 -1.50 8.52 -17.93
N ALA A 279 -1.15 7.51 -17.16
CA ALA A 279 -1.63 7.30 -15.80
C ALA A 279 -0.55 6.55 -14.98
N TYR A 280 -0.79 6.40 -13.70
CA TYR A 280 0.08 5.68 -12.77
C TYR A 280 -0.77 4.78 -11.88
N ALA A 281 -0.43 3.49 -11.85
CA ALA A 281 -0.94 2.57 -10.85
C ALA A 281 -0.01 2.58 -9.64
N TYR A 282 -0.56 2.71 -8.44
CA TYR A 282 0.23 2.64 -7.21
C TYR A 282 -0.42 1.76 -6.17
N SER A 283 0.40 1.15 -5.32
CA SER A 283 -0.04 0.36 -4.18
C SER A 283 0.78 0.68 -2.95
N LEU A 284 0.13 0.58 -1.80
CA LEU A 284 0.70 0.76 -0.48
C LEU A 284 0.58 -0.54 0.29
N GLN A 285 1.68 -1.02 0.85
CA GLN A 285 1.71 -2.18 1.72
C GLN A 285 2.38 -1.82 3.05
N GLY A 286 1.69 -2.05 4.16
CA GLY A 286 2.20 -1.87 5.51
C GLY A 286 2.64 -3.17 6.16
N GLU A 287 3.59 -3.13 7.09
CA GLU A 287 4.07 -4.28 7.86
C GLU A 287 2.95 -4.93 8.70
N SER A 288 1.96 -4.14 9.13
CA SER A 288 0.77 -4.61 9.86
C SER A 288 -0.26 -5.35 9.01
N GLY A 289 0.03 -5.59 7.71
CA GLY A 289 -0.89 -6.25 6.78
C GLY A 289 -1.89 -5.30 6.13
N GLN A 290 -1.70 -3.98 6.24
CA GLN A 290 -2.47 -3.00 5.48
C GLN A 290 -2.08 -3.05 4.01
N TYR A 291 -3.06 -3.08 3.11
CA TYR A 291 -2.87 -2.95 1.67
C TYR A 291 -3.91 -2.01 1.07
N ALA A 292 -3.47 -1.15 0.18
CA ALA A 292 -4.34 -0.30 -0.63
C ALA A 292 -3.74 -0.13 -2.02
N SER A 293 -4.57 -0.05 -3.05
CA SER A 293 -4.14 0.24 -4.42
C SER A 293 -5.08 1.23 -5.08
N SER A 294 -4.54 2.05 -5.96
CA SER A 294 -5.30 3.04 -6.71
C SER A 294 -4.56 3.46 -7.97
N GLU A 295 -5.24 4.26 -8.81
CA GLU A 295 -4.67 4.86 -10.02
C GLU A 295 -4.79 6.38 -9.97
N THR A 296 -3.89 7.06 -10.66
CA THR A 296 -3.89 8.52 -10.83
C THR A 296 -3.45 8.89 -12.24
N THR A 297 -4.00 9.97 -12.79
CA THR A 297 -3.60 10.50 -14.11
C THR A 297 -2.48 11.54 -14.02
N VAL A 298 -2.04 11.88 -12.82
CA VAL A 298 -0.95 12.83 -12.58
C VAL A 298 0.20 12.12 -11.83
N PRO A 299 1.47 12.54 -11.98
CA PRO A 299 2.61 11.90 -11.33
C PRO A 299 2.71 12.26 -9.84
N ARG A 300 1.64 12.05 -9.11
CA ARG A 300 1.54 12.25 -7.66
C ARG A 300 0.47 11.36 -7.07
N ALA A 301 0.64 11.00 -5.80
CA ALA A 301 -0.35 10.27 -5.03
C ALA A 301 -0.45 10.82 -3.61
N VAL A 302 -1.63 10.72 -3.02
CA VAL A 302 -1.86 10.92 -1.59
C VAL A 302 -2.26 9.57 -1.02
N VAL A 303 -1.44 9.03 -0.16
CA VAL A 303 -1.75 7.78 0.56
C VAL A 303 -2.15 8.09 1.99
N ARG A 304 -3.07 7.32 2.54
CA ARG A 304 -3.48 7.43 3.93
C ARG A 304 -3.19 6.12 4.65
N VAL A 305 -2.62 6.25 5.84
CA VAL A 305 -2.31 5.10 6.71
C VAL A 305 -3.13 5.19 7.98
N SER A 306 -3.42 4.04 8.58
CA SER A 306 -4.17 3.92 9.85
C SER A 306 -3.27 3.71 11.05
N ASP A 307 -2.02 3.30 10.84
CA ASP A 307 -1.11 2.86 11.89
C ASP A 307 0.28 3.47 11.71
N ASN A 308 1.04 3.50 12.82
CA ASN A 308 2.49 3.73 12.78
C ASN A 308 3.17 2.49 12.19
N GLY A 309 4.31 2.69 11.53
CA GLY A 309 5.10 1.58 11.03
C GLY A 309 5.76 1.89 9.69
N ARG A 310 6.32 0.85 9.09
CA ARG A 310 6.97 0.92 7.78
C ARG A 310 6.00 0.53 6.69
N TYR A 311 6.13 1.23 5.58
CA TYR A 311 5.28 1.07 4.40
C TYR A 311 6.14 0.98 3.14
N LEU A 312 5.66 0.23 2.18
CA LEU A 312 6.19 0.15 0.83
C LEU A 312 5.18 0.78 -0.14
N LEU A 313 5.59 1.84 -0.80
CA LEU A 313 4.87 2.44 -1.92
C LEU A 313 5.44 1.86 -3.21
N THR A 314 4.62 1.15 -3.99
CA THR A 314 4.98 0.70 -5.34
C THR A 314 4.27 1.55 -6.37
N VAL A 315 4.99 2.07 -7.36
CA VAL A 315 4.43 2.90 -8.44
C VAL A 315 4.83 2.34 -9.81
N ARG A 316 3.90 2.35 -10.76
CA ARG A 316 4.10 1.94 -12.16
C ARG A 316 3.49 2.96 -13.09
N GLY A 317 4.17 3.33 -14.18
CA GLY A 317 3.55 4.10 -15.25
C GLY A 317 2.59 3.22 -16.06
N LYS A 318 1.46 3.75 -16.53
CA LYS A 318 0.44 3.05 -17.30
C LYS A 318 0.29 3.68 -18.68
N LEU A 319 0.31 2.84 -19.74
CA LEU A 319 0.08 3.24 -21.12
C LEU A 319 -1.42 3.48 -21.40
N PRO A 320 -1.76 4.22 -22.47
CA PRO A 320 -3.14 4.36 -22.94
C PRO A 320 -3.80 3.01 -23.27
N SER A 321 -3.03 2.02 -23.71
CA SER A 321 -3.50 0.64 -23.93
C SER A 321 -3.92 -0.09 -22.64
N GLY A 322 -3.55 0.43 -21.47
CA GLY A 322 -3.78 -0.20 -20.18
C GLY A 322 -2.59 -0.98 -19.63
N LEU A 323 -1.52 -1.23 -20.40
CA LEU A 323 -0.32 -1.94 -19.94
C LEU A 323 0.44 -1.11 -18.91
N ASN A 324 0.94 -1.76 -17.83
CA ASN A 324 1.77 -1.14 -16.82
C ASN A 324 3.25 -1.36 -17.11
N GLY A 325 4.06 -0.35 -16.80
CA GLY A 325 5.50 -0.40 -16.89
C GLY A 325 6.20 -1.13 -15.74
N TYR A 326 7.51 -0.90 -15.69
CA TYR A 326 8.34 -1.39 -14.60
C TYR A 326 7.95 -0.74 -13.27
N PRO A 327 7.94 -1.50 -12.17
CA PRO A 327 7.67 -0.95 -10.84
C PRO A 327 8.88 -0.21 -10.28
N SER A 328 8.64 0.86 -9.55
CA SER A 328 9.56 1.37 -8.54
C SER A 328 8.95 1.19 -7.16
N VAL A 329 9.79 0.92 -6.18
CA VAL A 329 9.39 0.72 -4.78
C VAL A 329 10.11 1.73 -3.90
N HIS A 330 9.35 2.43 -3.06
CA HIS A 330 9.86 3.36 -2.07
C HIS A 330 9.43 2.93 -0.67
N ALA A 331 10.39 2.75 0.23
CA ALA A 331 10.13 2.44 1.63
C ALA A 331 10.11 3.74 2.45
N PHE A 332 9.08 3.91 3.27
CA PHE A 332 8.97 5.04 4.18
C PHE A 332 8.37 4.60 5.52
N SER A 333 8.54 5.42 6.55
CA SER A 333 7.99 5.17 7.87
C SER A 333 6.98 6.24 8.25
N VAL A 334 5.92 5.86 8.94
CA VAL A 334 4.93 6.81 9.48
C VAL A 334 4.93 6.72 11.00
N HIS A 335 4.98 7.89 11.63
CA HIS A 335 4.84 8.06 13.07
C HIS A 335 3.82 9.18 13.32
N ALA A 336 2.54 8.86 13.10
CA ALA A 336 1.42 9.79 13.09
C ALA A 336 0.41 9.55 14.23
N PHE A 337 0.52 8.42 14.92
CA PHE A 337 -0.44 8.00 15.93
C PHE A 337 0.24 7.74 17.29
N PRO A 338 -0.43 8.02 18.41
CA PRO A 338 -1.68 8.77 18.48
C PRO A 338 -1.49 10.21 17.97
N PRO A 339 -2.57 10.88 17.47
CA PRO A 339 -2.46 12.23 16.93
C PRO A 339 -2.12 13.23 18.04
N PRO A 340 -1.55 14.40 17.70
CA PRO A 340 -1.31 15.45 18.68
C PRO A 340 -2.59 15.86 19.40
N PRO A 341 -2.52 16.18 20.71
CA PRO A 341 -3.68 16.60 21.45
C PRO A 341 -4.20 17.96 20.97
N PHE A 342 -5.49 18.19 21.15
CA PHE A 342 -6.08 19.50 20.98
C PHE A 342 -5.72 20.36 22.22
N ILE A 343 -4.99 21.43 22.01
CA ILE A 343 -4.55 22.31 23.11
C ILE A 343 -5.60 23.40 23.32
N VAL A 344 -6.20 23.42 24.50
CA VAL A 344 -7.13 24.46 24.91
C VAL A 344 -6.35 25.64 25.57
N GLU A 345 -5.48 25.33 26.54
CA GLU A 345 -4.69 26.32 27.26
C GLU A 345 -3.28 25.82 27.58
N PRO A 346 -2.31 26.72 27.69
CA PRO A 346 -2.35 28.13 27.38
C PRO A 346 -2.32 28.38 25.86
N MET A 347 -2.96 29.46 25.44
CA MET A 347 -2.85 29.94 24.07
C MET A 347 -1.47 30.51 23.78
N ASN A 348 -1.10 30.64 22.53
CA ASN A 348 0.17 31.25 22.14
C ASN A 348 0.28 32.71 22.61
N GLY A 349 1.41 33.07 23.21
CA GLY A 349 1.69 34.43 23.72
C GLY A 349 1.04 34.78 25.07
N ILE A 350 0.55 33.79 25.80
CA ILE A 350 0.01 34.00 27.17
C ILE A 350 1.14 34.19 28.18
N MET A 351 0.81 34.97 29.21
CA MET A 351 1.66 35.23 30.39
C MET A 351 1.13 34.42 31.57
N ALA A 352 2.00 33.70 32.24
CA ALA A 352 1.68 32.97 33.46
C ALA A 352 2.05 33.80 34.70
N ALA A 353 1.21 33.77 35.73
CA ALA A 353 1.53 34.38 37.02
C ALA A 353 2.68 33.59 37.68
N GLY A 354 3.75 34.30 38.01
CA GLY A 354 4.95 33.65 38.54
C GLY A 354 5.51 32.62 37.54
N ASN A 355 5.87 31.44 38.05
CA ASN A 355 6.40 30.33 37.26
C ASN A 355 5.45 29.14 37.16
N GLN A 356 4.19 29.26 37.58
CA GLN A 356 3.17 28.23 37.43
C GLN A 356 2.40 28.41 36.13
N VAL A 357 2.22 27.30 35.37
CA VAL A 357 1.50 27.26 34.13
C VAL A 357 0.43 26.19 34.23
N SER A 358 -0.84 26.58 34.08
CA SER A 358 -1.93 25.61 33.94
C SER A 358 -2.10 25.18 32.49
N LEU A 359 -2.14 23.90 32.29
CA LEU A 359 -2.38 23.27 30.99
C LEU A 359 -3.78 22.67 30.92
N ASN A 360 -4.43 22.81 29.78
CA ASN A 360 -5.67 22.12 29.42
C ASN A 360 -5.54 21.61 28.00
N LEU A 361 -5.57 20.29 27.84
CA LEU A 361 -5.30 19.60 26.57
C LEU A 361 -6.59 19.06 25.88
N GLY A 362 -7.77 19.46 26.36
CA GLY A 362 -9.04 19.15 25.69
C GLY A 362 -9.23 17.68 25.39
N ALA A 363 -9.25 16.82 26.40
CA ALA A 363 -9.17 15.39 26.24
C ALA A 363 -10.47 14.64 26.48
N THR A 364 -10.45 13.36 26.07
CA THR A 364 -11.40 12.32 26.49
C THR A 364 -10.77 11.45 27.59
N ASP A 365 -11.60 10.86 28.45
CA ASP A 365 -11.15 10.01 29.56
C ASP A 365 -10.17 8.91 29.13
N GLY A 366 -9.15 8.67 29.98
CA GLY A 366 -8.17 7.59 29.80
C GLY A 366 -6.99 7.91 28.89
N GLN A 367 -6.89 9.10 28.32
CA GLN A 367 -5.73 9.52 27.52
C GLN A 367 -4.57 9.96 28.43
N ARG A 368 -3.36 9.81 27.92
CA ARG A 368 -2.11 10.25 28.58
C ARG A 368 -1.31 11.11 27.64
N TRP A 369 -0.52 12.04 28.19
CA TRP A 369 0.23 12.99 27.39
C TRP A 369 1.66 13.13 27.89
N LEU A 370 2.53 13.54 26.96
CA LEU A 370 3.87 14.03 27.24
C LEU A 370 3.93 15.51 26.89
N VAL A 371 4.30 16.34 27.87
CA VAL A 371 4.47 17.76 27.67
C VAL A 371 5.94 18.11 27.80
N GLU A 372 6.44 18.95 26.92
CA GLU A 372 7.82 19.46 26.94
C GLU A 372 7.84 20.98 26.97
N PHE A 373 8.74 21.52 27.78
CA PHE A 373 9.06 22.94 27.86
C PHE A 373 10.53 23.16 27.50
N SER A 374 10.80 24.16 26.67
CA SER A 374 12.13 24.50 26.21
C SER A 374 12.35 26.02 26.21
N ARG A 375 13.61 26.44 26.32
CA ARG A 375 14.03 27.80 26.02
C ARG A 375 14.30 28.03 24.56
N ASP A 376 14.51 26.94 23.85
CA ASP A 376 14.76 26.90 22.40
C ASP A 376 13.50 26.46 21.66
N ARG A 377 13.16 27.19 20.62
CA ARG A 377 12.02 26.92 19.74
C ARG A 377 12.13 25.58 18.98
N ALA A 378 13.36 25.12 18.73
CA ALA A 378 13.61 23.86 18.06
C ALA A 378 13.49 22.63 18.98
N PHE A 379 13.40 22.83 20.31
CA PHE A 379 13.36 21.74 21.30
C PHE A 379 14.56 20.79 21.22
N ALA A 380 15.73 21.29 20.87
CA ALA A 380 16.95 20.48 20.79
C ALA A 380 17.31 19.86 22.16
N ALA A 381 17.05 20.57 23.25
CA ALA A 381 17.21 20.09 24.63
C ALA A 381 16.06 20.63 25.50
N PRO A 382 14.93 19.94 25.61
CA PRO A 382 13.84 20.36 26.49
C PRO A 382 14.29 20.41 27.93
N VAL A 383 13.99 21.54 28.60
CA VAL A 383 14.38 21.78 30.00
C VAL A 383 13.50 21.03 31.00
N LEU A 384 12.21 20.88 30.67
CA LEU A 384 11.24 20.13 31.44
C LEU A 384 10.48 19.18 30.55
N ARG A 385 10.33 17.94 31.01
CA ARG A 385 9.57 16.88 30.34
C ARG A 385 8.70 16.21 31.40
N GLN A 386 7.39 16.21 31.21
CA GLN A 386 6.44 15.67 32.16
C GLN A 386 5.34 14.86 31.45
N GLN A 387 5.05 13.67 32.01
CA GLN A 387 3.87 12.93 31.63
C GLN A 387 2.66 13.35 32.46
N MET A 388 1.51 13.38 31.80
CA MET A 388 0.22 13.71 32.40
C MET A 388 -0.77 12.56 32.11
N ASP A 389 -1.55 12.19 33.12
CA ASP A 389 -2.63 11.20 33.06
C ASP A 389 -4.02 11.85 33.10
N ARG A 390 -4.06 13.18 33.17
CA ARG A 390 -5.27 14.02 33.16
C ARG A 390 -5.10 15.11 32.12
N ASP A 391 -6.21 15.58 31.58
CA ASP A 391 -6.28 16.64 30.56
C ASP A 391 -5.85 18.03 31.07
N HIS A 392 -5.79 18.20 32.37
CA HIS A 392 -5.37 19.45 33.02
C HIS A 392 -4.29 19.18 34.05
N ALA A 393 -3.33 20.09 34.12
CA ALA A 393 -2.28 20.10 35.15
C ALA A 393 -1.74 21.52 35.40
N SER A 394 -1.29 21.77 36.62
CA SER A 394 -0.47 22.95 36.92
C SER A 394 1.00 22.52 36.93
N ILE A 395 1.80 23.15 36.11
CA ILE A 395 3.25 22.86 35.96
C ILE A 395 4.06 24.02 36.46
N THR A 396 5.01 23.76 37.36
CA THR A 396 5.95 24.75 37.85
C THR A 396 7.19 24.78 36.96
N LEU A 397 7.42 25.89 36.28
CA LEU A 397 8.62 26.10 35.47
C LEU A 397 9.80 26.47 36.38
N PRO A 398 11.02 25.99 36.07
CA PRO A 398 12.18 26.23 36.92
C PRO A 398 12.63 27.69 36.97
N GLN A 399 12.24 28.50 36.00
CA GLN A 399 12.64 29.92 35.89
C GLN A 399 11.55 30.74 35.21
N THR A 400 11.53 32.04 35.50
CA THR A 400 10.72 33.02 34.78
C THR A 400 11.28 33.34 33.38
N GLY A 401 10.49 34.01 32.54
CA GLY A 401 10.85 34.46 31.19
C GLY A 401 10.15 33.67 30.08
N ILE A 402 10.63 33.81 28.87
CA ILE A 402 10.02 33.20 27.66
C ILE A 402 10.30 31.69 27.62
N TRP A 403 9.25 30.94 27.40
CA TRP A 403 9.25 29.49 27.22
C TRP A 403 8.51 29.09 25.97
N PHE A 404 8.97 28.02 25.35
CA PHE A 404 8.23 27.29 24.31
C PHE A 404 7.77 25.95 24.89
N TRP A 405 6.58 25.54 24.54
CA TRP A 405 6.04 24.25 24.99
C TRP A 405 5.26 23.55 23.90
N ARG A 406 5.20 22.25 23.99
CA ARG A 406 4.47 21.40 23.08
C ARG A 406 3.98 20.14 23.79
N ALA A 407 2.97 19.48 23.23
CA ALA A 407 2.40 18.26 23.79
C ALA A 407 2.25 17.19 22.72
N ALA A 408 2.43 15.93 23.13
CA ALA A 408 2.13 14.75 22.35
C ALA A 408 1.24 13.83 23.17
N GLN A 409 0.34 13.10 22.51
CA GLN A 409 -0.43 12.05 23.14
C GLN A 409 0.43 10.78 23.26
N LEU A 410 0.29 10.02 24.35
CA LEU A 410 0.93 8.71 24.54
C LEU A 410 -0.02 7.58 24.11
N ASP A 411 0.52 6.56 23.47
CA ASP A 411 -0.22 5.32 23.21
C ASP A 411 -0.36 4.46 24.49
N ALA A 412 -1.01 3.30 24.36
CA ALA A 412 -1.19 2.38 25.47
C ALA A 412 0.15 1.86 26.04
N GLY A 413 1.19 1.75 25.22
CA GLY A 413 2.55 1.36 25.59
C GLY A 413 3.37 2.49 26.23
N GLY A 414 2.85 3.74 26.24
CA GLY A 414 3.58 4.92 26.73
C GLY A 414 4.53 5.55 25.69
N VAL A 415 4.40 5.17 24.42
CA VAL A 415 5.16 5.78 23.32
C VAL A 415 4.43 7.03 22.88
N ALA A 416 5.19 8.15 22.74
CA ALA A 416 4.62 9.41 22.31
C ALA A 416 4.35 9.39 20.79
N GLY A 417 3.20 9.87 20.39
CA GLY A 417 2.91 10.24 19.01
C GLY A 417 3.66 11.52 18.60
N PRO A 418 3.37 12.08 17.43
CA PRO A 418 3.96 13.35 17.03
C PRO A 418 3.54 14.48 17.96
N PHE A 419 4.48 15.38 18.23
CA PHE A 419 4.18 16.60 18.96
C PHE A 419 3.33 17.53 18.12
N GLY A 420 2.37 18.18 18.75
CA GLY A 420 1.61 19.28 18.18
C GLY A 420 2.48 20.51 17.91
N GLU A 421 1.86 21.51 17.30
CA GLU A 421 2.51 22.80 17.09
C GLU A 421 2.94 23.40 18.43
N HIS A 422 4.19 23.87 18.50
CA HIS A 422 4.69 24.49 19.72
C HIS A 422 4.03 25.85 19.96
N ARG A 423 3.88 26.20 21.23
CA ARG A 423 3.35 27.49 21.68
C ARG A 423 4.37 28.22 22.54
N GLN A 424 4.30 29.53 22.49
CA GLN A 424 5.12 30.41 23.34
C GLN A 424 4.30 30.89 24.51
N LEU A 425 4.93 30.97 25.69
CA LEU A 425 4.41 31.65 26.88
C LEU A 425 5.52 32.43 27.55
N GLU A 426 5.12 33.39 28.38
CA GLU A 426 6.03 34.15 29.24
C GLU A 426 5.66 33.88 30.70
N ALA A 427 6.59 33.27 31.47
CA ALA A 427 6.46 33.11 32.91
C ALA A 427 7.11 34.29 33.60
N GLY A 428 6.39 35.02 34.46
CA GLY A 428 6.89 36.24 35.10
C GLY A 428 6.59 36.32 36.58
N ALA A 429 7.25 37.27 37.27
CA ALA A 429 7.05 37.56 38.69
C ALA A 429 5.75 38.35 38.94
N GLY A 430 5.04 38.77 37.90
CA GLY A 430 3.79 39.50 37.97
C GLY A 430 2.86 39.09 36.80
N PHE A 431 1.59 39.29 37.03
CA PHE A 431 0.57 39.02 36.05
C PHE A 431 0.41 40.22 35.10
N ARG A 432 0.58 40.04 33.81
CA ARG A 432 0.34 41.08 32.82
C ARG A 432 -0.74 40.65 31.87
N ALA A 433 -1.88 41.29 31.93
CA ALA A 433 -2.99 41.05 30.98
C ALA A 433 -2.79 41.93 29.74
N ARG A 434 -2.92 41.31 28.56
CA ARG A 434 -3.09 42.03 27.28
C ARG A 434 -4.47 41.78 26.74
N LEU A 435 -5.14 42.85 26.37
CA LEU A 435 -6.47 42.76 25.74
C LEU A 435 -6.37 42.44 24.25
N ASN A 436 -7.18 41.50 23.79
CA ASN A 436 -7.36 41.22 22.40
C ASN A 436 -8.59 41.97 21.88
N ASP A 437 -8.43 42.76 20.85
CA ASP A 437 -9.56 43.41 20.16
C ASP A 437 -10.35 42.39 19.37
N VAL A 438 -11.56 42.10 19.82
CA VAL A 438 -12.59 41.39 19.05
C VAL A 438 -13.81 42.29 19.05
N ARG A 439 -14.48 42.40 17.90
CA ARG A 439 -15.60 43.35 17.69
C ARG A 439 -16.69 43.39 18.79
N MET A 440 -16.80 42.35 19.59
CA MET A 440 -17.82 42.26 20.64
C MET A 440 -17.34 41.61 21.94
N ALA A 441 -16.07 41.25 22.06
CA ALA A 441 -15.51 40.67 23.28
C ALA A 441 -14.10 41.17 23.50
N VAL A 442 -13.76 41.42 24.75
CA VAL A 442 -12.39 41.70 25.19
C VAL A 442 -11.95 40.53 26.04
N ARG A 443 -10.86 39.94 25.66
CA ARG A 443 -10.26 38.85 26.42
C ARG A 443 -8.87 39.27 26.87
N ALA A 444 -8.62 39.21 28.18
CA ALA A 444 -7.27 39.33 28.68
C ALA A 444 -6.45 38.11 28.22
N ARG A 445 -5.24 38.37 27.70
CA ARG A 445 -4.28 37.30 27.32
C ARG A 445 -3.56 36.72 28.55
N ALA A 446 -4.24 36.69 29.66
CA ALA A 446 -3.66 36.21 30.90
C ALA A 446 -4.23 34.84 31.27
N HIS A 447 -3.45 34.10 32.01
CA HIS A 447 -3.92 32.85 32.62
C HIS A 447 -4.92 33.19 33.74
N PRO A 448 -6.07 32.49 33.82
CA PRO A 448 -6.96 32.62 34.97
C PRO A 448 -6.20 32.24 36.24
N VAL A 449 -6.32 33.07 37.25
CA VAL A 449 -5.82 32.79 38.62
C VAL A 449 -6.98 32.18 39.39
N ASP A 450 -6.79 31.01 40.00
CA ASP A 450 -7.83 30.36 40.78
C ASP A 450 -8.34 31.24 41.91
N GLY A 451 -9.65 31.41 41.98
CA GLY A 451 -10.29 32.25 43.00
C GLY A 451 -10.22 33.73 42.74
N ALA A 452 -9.65 34.19 41.63
CA ALA A 452 -9.59 35.62 41.30
C ALA A 452 -10.89 36.15 40.71
N SER A 453 -11.17 37.43 40.98
CA SER A 453 -12.14 38.23 40.23
C SER A 453 -11.44 39.21 39.32
N TYR A 454 -12.00 39.44 38.15
CA TYR A 454 -11.45 40.33 37.13
C TYR A 454 -12.45 41.44 36.83
N ALA A 455 -12.07 42.69 37.06
CA ALA A 455 -12.90 43.84 36.78
C ALA A 455 -12.35 44.62 35.59
N LEU A 456 -13.06 44.61 34.46
CA LEU A 456 -12.74 45.43 33.29
C LEU A 456 -13.46 46.78 33.40
N THR A 457 -12.68 47.85 33.32
CA THR A 457 -13.16 49.23 33.26
C THR A 457 -12.71 49.88 31.96
N LEU A 458 -13.64 50.39 31.14
CA LEU A 458 -13.35 51.14 29.92
C LEU A 458 -13.69 52.59 30.11
N SER A 459 -12.73 53.47 29.79
CA SER A 459 -12.94 54.93 29.79
C SER A 459 -12.46 55.51 28.45
N ARG A 460 -13.05 56.61 27.99
CA ARG A 460 -12.57 57.39 26.87
C ARG A 460 -11.54 58.42 27.37
N PRO A 461 -10.54 58.81 26.54
CA PRO A 461 -9.61 59.88 26.88
C PRO A 461 -10.39 61.15 27.28
N GLY A 462 -10.18 61.62 28.52
CA GLY A 462 -10.83 62.82 29.06
C GLY A 462 -12.33 62.66 29.47
N GLN A 463 -12.85 61.47 29.55
CA GLN A 463 -14.22 61.16 29.98
C GLN A 463 -14.28 60.21 31.16
N GLU A 464 -15.42 60.18 31.87
CA GLU A 464 -15.73 59.20 32.91
C GLU A 464 -15.81 57.76 32.37
N VAL A 465 -15.85 56.79 33.28
CA VAL A 465 -16.00 55.39 33.00
C VAL A 465 -17.25 55.12 32.14
N VAL A 466 -17.06 54.54 30.98
CA VAL A 466 -18.15 54.25 30.00
C VAL A 466 -18.69 52.84 30.17
N TYR A 467 -17.86 51.91 30.65
CA TYR A 467 -18.24 50.53 30.87
C TYR A 467 -17.44 49.91 32.01
N ARG A 468 -18.12 49.10 32.80
CA ARG A 468 -17.48 48.29 33.86
C ARG A 468 -18.19 46.94 33.97
N ALA A 469 -17.41 45.88 34.04
CA ALA A 469 -17.92 44.53 34.23
C ALA A 469 -16.94 43.72 35.07
N VAL A 470 -17.44 42.85 35.94
CA VAL A 470 -16.69 41.92 36.75
C VAL A 470 -16.97 40.49 36.27
N ALA A 471 -15.97 39.67 36.17
CA ALA A 471 -16.03 38.28 35.75
C ALA A 471 -15.14 37.40 36.59
N SER A 472 -15.47 36.12 36.71
CA SER A 472 -14.61 35.09 37.34
C SER A 472 -13.52 34.60 36.39
N GLN A 473 -13.55 35.04 35.14
CA GLN A 473 -12.54 34.78 34.13
C GLN A 473 -12.22 36.05 33.35
N PRO A 474 -11.00 36.26 32.84
CA PRO A 474 -10.60 37.50 32.18
C PRO A 474 -11.17 37.59 30.74
N VAL A 475 -12.46 37.38 30.60
CA VAL A 475 -13.19 37.45 29.33
C VAL A 475 -14.50 38.24 29.51
N TRP A 476 -14.70 39.28 28.71
CA TRP A 476 -15.89 40.11 28.76
C TRP A 476 -16.49 40.26 27.38
N VAL A 477 -17.82 40.19 27.30
CA VAL A 477 -18.57 40.53 26.11
C VAL A 477 -18.99 41.97 26.19
N LEU A 478 -18.47 42.79 25.28
CA LEU A 478 -18.80 44.20 25.24
C LEU A 478 -20.21 44.43 24.65
N PRO A 479 -21.01 45.35 25.24
CA PRO A 479 -22.31 45.66 24.69
C PRO A 479 -22.21 46.36 23.33
N LYS A 480 -23.09 46.00 22.41
CA LYS A 480 -23.18 46.59 21.05
C LYS A 480 -23.40 48.11 21.04
N THR A 481 -23.81 48.65 22.17
CA THR A 481 -24.05 50.10 22.38
C THR A 481 -22.79 50.90 22.65
N LEU A 482 -21.63 50.24 22.85
CA LEU A 482 -20.35 50.95 23.01
C LEU A 482 -19.95 51.54 21.65
N PRO A 483 -19.74 52.88 21.59
CA PRO A 483 -19.32 53.53 20.35
C PRO A 483 -17.91 53.07 19.93
N SER A 484 -17.67 53.03 18.63
CA SER A 484 -16.32 52.79 18.10
C SER A 484 -15.36 53.92 18.46
N GLY A 485 -14.08 53.56 18.62
CA GLY A 485 -13.04 54.55 18.89
C GLY A 485 -12.01 54.09 19.93
N PRO A 486 -11.10 55.01 20.33
CA PRO A 486 -10.07 54.67 21.30
C PRO A 486 -10.64 54.68 22.74
N TYR A 487 -10.23 53.68 23.50
CA TYR A 487 -10.57 53.50 24.90
C TYR A 487 -9.30 53.23 25.73
N ARG A 488 -9.32 53.66 27.00
CA ARG A 488 -8.37 53.16 27.99
C ARG A 488 -9.05 52.03 28.75
N ALA A 489 -8.51 50.83 28.64
CA ALA A 489 -8.96 49.67 29.38
C ALA A 489 -8.09 49.55 30.67
N ARG A 490 -8.77 49.39 31.81
CA ARG A 490 -8.17 49.04 33.07
C ARG A 490 -8.74 47.72 33.53
N ILE A 491 -7.87 46.77 33.88
CA ILE A 491 -8.27 45.49 34.45
C ILE A 491 -7.73 45.46 35.88
N ASP A 492 -8.62 45.36 36.85
CA ASP A 492 -8.30 45.09 38.23
C ASP A 492 -8.46 43.60 38.50
N ILE A 493 -7.42 42.95 39.04
CA ILE A 493 -7.38 41.53 39.33
C ILE A 493 -7.26 41.38 40.83
N ASP A 494 -8.28 40.79 41.45
CA ASP A 494 -8.36 40.55 42.88
C ASP A 494 -8.44 39.03 43.13
N ALA A 495 -7.44 38.50 43.86
CA ALA A 495 -7.41 37.13 44.40
C ALA A 495 -7.05 37.21 45.90
N PRO A 496 -7.25 36.15 46.72
CA PRO A 496 -7.06 36.18 48.16
C PRO A 496 -5.71 36.74 48.63
N ASP A 497 -4.65 36.50 47.88
CA ASP A 497 -3.29 36.95 48.22
C ASP A 497 -2.63 37.74 47.06
N TYR A 498 -3.45 38.29 46.16
CA TYR A 498 -2.93 38.94 44.96
C TYR A 498 -3.86 40.04 44.46
N HIS A 499 -3.30 41.23 44.25
CA HIS A 499 -4.00 42.34 43.64
C HIS A 499 -3.09 42.98 42.59
N GLU A 500 -3.59 43.12 41.35
CA GLU A 500 -2.87 43.78 40.27
C GLU A 500 -3.80 44.64 39.42
N VAL A 501 -3.27 45.75 38.95
CA VAL A 501 -4.00 46.66 38.04
C VAL A 501 -3.20 46.82 36.76
N GLU A 502 -3.80 46.50 35.64
CA GLU A 502 -3.20 46.75 34.33
C GLU A 502 -4.02 47.80 33.56
N GLN A 503 -3.33 48.65 32.82
CA GLN A 503 -3.96 49.63 31.94
C GLN A 503 -3.39 49.53 30.54
N GLN A 504 -4.28 49.59 29.54
CA GLN A 504 -3.91 49.51 28.12
C GLN A 504 -4.84 50.39 27.27
N GLU A 505 -4.29 51.03 26.26
CA GLU A 505 -5.11 51.66 25.24
C GLU A 505 -5.60 50.62 24.22
N ILE A 506 -6.88 50.62 23.94
CA ILE A 506 -7.52 49.70 23.00
C ILE A 506 -8.36 50.48 22.00
N GLN A 507 -8.51 49.93 20.81
CA GLN A 507 -9.41 50.44 19.76
C GLN A 507 -10.63 49.55 19.65
N ILE A 508 -11.82 50.09 19.90
CA ILE A 508 -13.08 49.39 19.64
C ILE A 508 -13.50 49.68 18.20
N LEU A 509 -13.60 48.66 17.38
CA LEU A 509 -13.99 48.73 15.97
C LEU A 509 -15.51 48.61 15.89
N GLY A 510 -16.15 49.47 15.09
CA GLY A 510 -17.62 49.50 14.85
C GLY A 510 -18.11 48.38 13.90
#